data_894635ebf9583f6c896e2e607b3f6fd3
#
_entry.id   894635ebf9583f6c896e2e607b3f6fd3
#
_cell.length_a   1.000
_cell.length_b   1.000
_cell.length_c   1.000
_cell.angle_alpha   90.00
_cell.angle_beta   90.00
_cell.angle_gamma   90.00
#
_symmetry.space_group_name_H-M   'P 1'
#
loop_
_entity.id
_entity.type
_entity.pdbx_description
1 polymer ?
#
loop_
_entity_poly.entity_id
_entity_poly.type
_entity_poly.pdbx_seq_one_letter_code
_entity_poly.pdbx_strand_id
1 'polypeptide(L)'
;MDTNTKKGYDLINRRRKQWVNEEEVRHAWMKGLEEALQIDLDAERAKRDSSYNNVVIEFKGPGLFKGGETSPKFIEATDGRLLKYIPRLAAEQGLDEKDYIGIAIDGDHVGFAQVQDGKIVHQPLMPFSTIAFQMVVDALRANFRRAITSENLAEDFGHLSETGREFMQELSNALADALGQPGNRKIKMLFEEWAT
;
A
#
# COMPACT_ATOMS: atom_id res chain seq x y z
N MET A 1 13.59 -5.79 4.47
CA MET A 1 12.29 -5.94 5.15
C MET A 1 12.39 -5.28 6.53
N ASP A 2 11.57 -4.30 6.80
CA ASP A 2 11.51 -3.61 8.11
C ASP A 2 10.86 -4.50 9.20
N THR A 3 10.91 -4.03 10.45
CA THR A 3 10.42 -4.79 11.62
C THR A 3 8.92 -5.10 11.53
N ASN A 4 8.09 -4.16 11.09
CA ASN A 4 6.64 -4.35 11.02
C ASN A 4 6.26 -5.28 9.87
N THR A 5 6.90 -5.14 8.72
CA THR A 5 6.74 -6.08 7.60
C THR A 5 7.13 -7.51 8.00
N LYS A 6 8.21 -7.66 8.79
CA LYS A 6 8.59 -8.98 9.31
C LYS A 6 7.54 -9.57 10.24
N LYS A 7 6.99 -8.77 11.16
CA LYS A 7 5.90 -9.23 12.05
C LYS A 7 4.66 -9.66 11.25
N GLY A 8 4.25 -8.86 10.25
CA GLY A 8 3.13 -9.19 9.37
C GLY A 8 3.34 -10.52 8.64
N TYR A 9 4.53 -10.73 8.05
CA TYR A 9 4.91 -12.00 7.44
C TYR A 9 4.83 -13.17 8.43
N ASP A 10 5.37 -13.01 9.63
CA ASP A 10 5.39 -14.06 10.65
C ASP A 10 3.97 -14.44 11.12
N LEU A 11 3.05 -13.47 11.21
CA LEU A 11 1.64 -13.73 11.53
C LEU A 11 0.98 -14.66 10.49
N ILE A 12 1.17 -14.38 9.20
CA ILE A 12 0.65 -15.20 8.11
C ILE A 12 1.32 -16.59 8.14
N ASN A 13 2.65 -16.64 8.21
CA ASN A 13 3.41 -17.87 8.08
C ASN A 13 3.12 -18.89 9.19
N ARG A 14 2.85 -18.42 10.42
CA ARG A 14 2.52 -19.31 11.57
C ARG A 14 1.29 -20.17 11.35
N ARG A 15 0.29 -19.68 10.60
CA ARG A 15 -1.00 -20.34 10.41
C ARG A 15 -1.22 -20.89 8.99
N ARG A 16 -0.30 -20.62 8.07
CA ARG A 16 -0.46 -20.92 6.65
C ARG A 16 -0.89 -22.35 6.34
N LYS A 17 -0.37 -23.33 7.05
CA LYS A 17 -0.69 -24.75 6.84
C LYS A 17 -2.01 -25.20 7.49
N GLN A 18 -2.69 -24.33 8.21
CA GLN A 18 -3.91 -24.64 8.97
C GLN A 18 -5.18 -24.14 8.27
N TRP A 19 -5.05 -23.32 7.24
CA TRP A 19 -6.20 -22.76 6.54
C TRP A 19 -6.91 -23.81 5.70
N VAL A 20 -8.25 -23.76 5.73
CA VAL A 20 -9.09 -24.72 5.01
C VAL A 20 -9.98 -24.06 3.95
N ASN A 21 -10.10 -22.72 3.96
CA ASN A 21 -10.95 -21.98 3.03
C ASN A 21 -10.39 -20.61 2.68
N GLU A 22 -11.03 -19.93 1.72
CA GLU A 22 -10.67 -18.60 1.22
C GLU A 22 -10.78 -17.52 2.30
N GLU A 23 -11.80 -17.59 3.16
CA GLU A 23 -12.04 -16.60 4.21
C GLU A 23 -10.89 -16.56 5.23
N GLU A 24 -10.37 -17.74 5.60
CA GLU A 24 -9.22 -17.82 6.50
C GLU A 24 -7.94 -17.28 5.88
N VAL A 25 -7.71 -17.55 4.59
CA VAL A 25 -6.60 -16.95 3.83
C VAL A 25 -6.73 -15.44 3.83
N ARG A 26 -7.90 -14.94 3.45
CA ARG A 26 -8.17 -13.49 3.40
C ARG A 26 -7.94 -12.83 4.76
N HIS A 27 -8.56 -13.38 5.82
CA HIS A 27 -8.46 -12.81 7.16
C HIS A 27 -7.01 -12.80 7.68
N ALA A 28 -6.25 -13.88 7.45
CA ALA A 28 -4.86 -13.94 7.87
C ALA A 28 -3.96 -12.94 7.11
N TRP A 29 -4.17 -12.81 5.80
CA TRP A 29 -3.44 -11.85 4.99
C TRP A 29 -3.77 -10.40 5.36
N MET A 30 -5.06 -10.08 5.58
CA MET A 30 -5.49 -8.77 6.03
C MET A 30 -4.79 -8.36 7.32
N LYS A 31 -4.83 -9.22 8.35
CA LYS A 31 -4.12 -8.97 9.61
C LYS A 31 -2.61 -8.81 9.45
N GLY A 32 -1.99 -9.62 8.58
CA GLY A 32 -0.56 -9.50 8.30
C GLY A 32 -0.21 -8.19 7.61
N LEU A 33 -1.06 -7.71 6.70
CA LEU A 33 -0.89 -6.43 6.02
C LEU A 33 -1.13 -5.25 6.96
N GLU A 34 -2.15 -5.30 7.81
CA GLU A 34 -2.40 -4.30 8.86
C GLU A 34 -1.20 -4.13 9.78
N GLU A 35 -0.62 -5.24 10.25
CA GLU A 35 0.60 -5.20 11.06
C GLU A 35 1.79 -4.63 10.30
N ALA A 36 1.94 -4.98 9.01
CA ALA A 36 3.05 -4.50 8.20
C ALA A 36 2.94 -3.01 7.85
N LEU A 37 1.73 -2.53 7.61
CA LEU A 37 1.44 -1.17 7.16
C LEU A 37 1.13 -0.22 8.32
N GLN A 38 0.85 -0.76 9.51
CA GLN A 38 0.41 -0.01 10.70
C GLN A 38 -0.87 0.81 10.43
N ILE A 39 -1.80 0.23 9.67
CA ILE A 39 -3.10 0.83 9.33
C ILE A 39 -4.21 -0.17 9.62
N ASP A 40 -5.42 0.33 9.83
CA ASP A 40 -6.63 -0.49 9.94
C ASP A 40 -7.27 -0.62 8.55
N LEU A 41 -7.04 -1.76 7.91
CA LEU A 41 -7.61 -2.06 6.60
C LEU A 41 -9.12 -2.35 6.64
N ASP A 42 -9.66 -2.76 7.79
CA ASP A 42 -11.11 -2.97 7.96
C ASP A 42 -11.88 -1.65 8.03
N ALA A 43 -11.30 -0.60 8.59
CA ALA A 43 -11.89 0.74 8.60
C ALA A 43 -12.02 1.36 7.19
N GLU A 44 -11.03 1.11 6.34
CA GLU A 44 -11.09 1.52 4.92
C GLU A 44 -12.06 0.66 4.10
N ARG A 45 -12.25 -0.61 4.48
CA ARG A 45 -13.12 -1.60 3.85
C ARG A 45 -14.62 -1.27 3.97
N ALA A 46 -15.04 -0.56 5.00
CA ALA A 46 -16.44 -0.13 5.18
C ALA A 46 -16.97 0.73 4.02
N LYS A 47 -16.10 1.15 3.11
CA LYS A 47 -16.45 2.00 1.97
C LYS A 47 -16.42 1.32 0.60
N ARG A 48 -15.69 0.19 0.37
CA ARG A 48 -15.67 -0.53 -0.94
C ARG A 48 -15.11 -1.96 -0.83
N ASP A 49 -15.64 -2.87 -1.66
CA ASP A 49 -15.15 -4.24 -1.84
C ASP A 49 -13.68 -4.26 -2.30
N SER A 50 -12.82 -4.94 -1.57
CA SER A 50 -11.50 -5.49 -1.96
C SER A 50 -10.50 -4.59 -2.70
N SER A 51 -10.62 -3.27 -2.66
CA SER A 51 -9.62 -2.37 -3.25
C SER A 51 -8.99 -1.48 -2.19
N TYR A 52 -7.66 -1.46 -2.19
CA TYR A 52 -6.85 -0.58 -1.34
C TYR A 52 -6.15 0.41 -2.25
N ASN A 53 -6.70 1.62 -2.38
CA ASN A 53 -6.23 2.61 -3.33
C ASN A 53 -6.26 2.05 -4.77
N ASN A 54 -5.15 1.99 -5.46
CA ASN A 54 -5.04 1.41 -6.81
C ASN A 54 -4.58 -0.06 -6.77
N VAL A 55 -4.72 -0.76 -5.62
CA VAL A 55 -4.40 -2.19 -5.51
C VAL A 55 -5.68 -2.98 -5.27
N VAL A 56 -5.93 -3.97 -6.10
CA VAL A 56 -7.08 -4.89 -5.99
C VAL A 56 -6.55 -6.26 -5.64
N ILE A 57 -6.98 -6.81 -4.51
CA ILE A 57 -6.54 -8.14 -4.06
C ILE A 57 -7.71 -9.11 -4.20
N GLU A 58 -7.48 -10.20 -4.92
CA GLU A 58 -8.40 -11.33 -5.04
C GLU A 58 -7.83 -12.52 -4.28
N PHE A 59 -8.59 -13.05 -3.35
CA PHE A 59 -8.22 -14.22 -2.57
C PHE A 59 -8.83 -15.50 -3.12
N LYS A 60 -8.14 -16.62 -2.92
CA LYS A 60 -8.63 -17.97 -3.17
C LYS A 60 -8.26 -18.89 -2.02
N GLY A 61 -8.95 -20.02 -1.94
CA GLY A 61 -8.64 -21.05 -0.91
C GLY A 61 -7.22 -21.58 -1.04
N PRO A 62 -6.67 -22.16 0.05
CA PRO A 62 -5.26 -22.48 0.15
C PRO A 62 -4.82 -23.53 -0.89
N GLY A 63 -3.70 -23.23 -1.56
CA GLY A 63 -3.05 -24.11 -2.52
C GLY A 63 -3.79 -24.33 -3.83
N LEU A 64 -4.78 -23.50 -4.16
CA LEU A 64 -5.54 -23.63 -5.41
C LEU A 64 -4.77 -23.19 -6.67
N PHE A 65 -3.62 -22.52 -6.48
CA PHE A 65 -2.73 -22.11 -7.57
C PHE A 65 -1.59 -23.12 -7.85
N LYS A 66 -1.63 -24.33 -7.28
CA LYS A 66 -0.60 -25.36 -7.43
C LYS A 66 -0.27 -25.73 -8.89
N GLY A 67 -1.22 -25.56 -9.81
CA GLY A 67 -1.00 -25.74 -11.25
C GLY A 67 -0.25 -24.58 -11.92
N GLY A 68 0.23 -23.60 -11.14
CA GLY A 68 0.85 -22.40 -11.68
C GLY A 68 -0.18 -21.50 -12.37
N GLU A 69 0.28 -20.73 -13.34
CA GLU A 69 -0.52 -19.76 -14.08
C GLU A 69 -1.63 -20.42 -14.95
N THR A 70 -1.53 -21.72 -15.20
CA THR A 70 -2.55 -22.48 -15.91
C THR A 70 -3.62 -23.06 -15.00
N SER A 71 -3.51 -22.87 -13.69
CA SER A 71 -4.52 -23.32 -12.73
C SER A 71 -5.86 -22.64 -13.02
N PRO A 72 -6.98 -23.40 -13.09
CA PRO A 72 -8.30 -22.82 -13.31
C PRO A 72 -8.67 -21.75 -12.28
N LYS A 73 -8.20 -21.88 -11.04
CA LYS A 73 -8.47 -20.92 -9.97
C LYS A 73 -7.59 -19.66 -10.07
N PHE A 74 -6.38 -19.77 -10.59
CA PHE A 74 -5.57 -18.59 -10.91
C PHE A 74 -6.18 -17.80 -12.06
N ILE A 75 -6.59 -18.48 -13.15
CA ILE A 75 -7.28 -17.86 -14.28
C ILE A 75 -8.60 -17.22 -13.83
N GLU A 76 -9.38 -17.89 -12.97
CA GLU A 76 -10.60 -17.30 -12.39
C GLU A 76 -10.29 -16.02 -11.61
N ALA A 77 -9.21 -16.00 -10.80
CA ALA A 77 -8.83 -14.85 -10.01
C ALA A 77 -8.37 -13.68 -10.91
N THR A 78 -7.56 -13.94 -11.93
CA THR A 78 -7.00 -12.93 -12.83
C THR A 78 -7.99 -12.52 -13.92
N ASP A 79 -8.25 -13.39 -14.90
CA ASP A 79 -9.10 -13.10 -16.06
C ASP A 79 -10.59 -13.02 -15.69
N GLY A 80 -11.02 -13.80 -14.70
CA GLY A 80 -12.42 -13.81 -14.27
C GLY A 80 -12.80 -12.66 -13.32
N ARG A 81 -11.89 -12.23 -12.45
CA ARG A 81 -12.18 -11.27 -11.39
C ARG A 81 -11.40 -9.97 -11.56
N LEU A 82 -10.07 -9.99 -11.53
CA LEU A 82 -9.25 -8.77 -11.61
C LEU A 82 -9.49 -8.01 -12.93
N LEU A 83 -9.52 -8.69 -14.06
CA LEU A 83 -9.83 -8.09 -15.36
C LEU A 83 -11.22 -7.42 -15.40
N LYS A 84 -12.16 -7.90 -14.60
CA LYS A 84 -13.50 -7.33 -14.50
C LYS A 84 -13.57 -6.16 -13.51
N TYR A 85 -12.87 -6.27 -12.38
CA TYR A 85 -12.95 -5.28 -11.30
C TYR A 85 -12.13 -4.03 -11.58
N ILE A 86 -10.90 -4.19 -12.09
CA ILE A 86 -9.97 -3.07 -12.31
C ILE A 86 -10.55 -2.03 -13.27
N PRO A 87 -11.04 -2.36 -14.49
CA PRO A 87 -11.59 -1.35 -15.38
C PRO A 87 -12.82 -0.64 -14.80
N ARG A 88 -13.67 -1.39 -14.05
CA ARG A 88 -14.83 -0.80 -13.39
C ARG A 88 -14.41 0.23 -12.34
N LEU A 89 -13.46 -0.14 -11.47
CA LEU A 89 -12.97 0.75 -10.42
C LEU A 89 -12.24 1.97 -11.01
N ALA A 90 -11.45 1.76 -12.05
CA ALA A 90 -10.78 2.84 -12.77
C ALA A 90 -11.79 3.85 -13.34
N ALA A 91 -12.84 3.37 -14.01
CA ALA A 91 -13.90 4.21 -14.53
C ALA A 91 -14.68 4.96 -13.42
N GLU A 92 -15.00 4.30 -12.31
CA GLU A 92 -15.67 4.91 -11.15
C GLU A 92 -14.83 6.02 -10.50
N GLN A 93 -13.49 5.89 -10.53
CA GLN A 93 -12.56 6.83 -9.91
C GLN A 93 -11.98 7.87 -10.89
N GLY A 94 -12.29 7.76 -12.18
CA GLY A 94 -11.74 8.63 -13.22
C GLY A 94 -10.24 8.43 -13.44
N LEU A 95 -9.74 7.20 -13.23
CA LEU A 95 -8.34 6.79 -13.37
C LEU A 95 -8.16 5.88 -14.59
N ASP A 96 -6.92 5.66 -15.01
CA ASP A 96 -6.59 4.69 -16.05
C ASP A 96 -6.45 3.28 -15.43
N GLU A 97 -6.94 2.25 -16.12
CA GLU A 97 -6.84 0.86 -15.66
C GLU A 97 -5.39 0.39 -15.46
N LYS A 98 -4.44 0.96 -16.23
CA LYS A 98 -3.00 0.68 -16.08
C LYS A 98 -2.40 1.20 -14.76
N ASP A 99 -3.08 2.14 -14.09
CA ASP A 99 -2.64 2.68 -12.79
C ASP A 99 -2.97 1.72 -11.64
N TYR A 100 -3.69 0.64 -11.91
CA TYR A 100 -4.07 -0.37 -10.93
C TYR A 100 -3.13 -1.57 -10.94
N ILE A 101 -2.89 -2.11 -9.76
CA ILE A 101 -2.19 -3.39 -9.57
C ILE A 101 -3.22 -4.41 -9.06
N GLY A 102 -3.37 -5.51 -9.79
CA GLY A 102 -4.11 -6.68 -9.34
C GLY A 102 -3.17 -7.65 -8.62
N ILE A 103 -3.62 -8.22 -7.51
CA ILE A 103 -2.88 -9.25 -6.77
C ILE A 103 -3.81 -10.43 -6.52
N ALA A 104 -3.40 -11.63 -6.95
CA ALA A 104 -4.10 -12.88 -6.70
C ALA A 104 -3.34 -13.70 -5.65
N ILE A 105 -4.04 -14.17 -4.60
CA ILE A 105 -3.44 -14.86 -3.46
C ILE A 105 -4.24 -16.12 -3.11
N ASP A 106 -3.56 -17.28 -3.00
CA ASP A 106 -4.14 -18.52 -2.50
C ASP A 106 -3.52 -19.01 -1.18
N GLY A 107 -2.79 -18.13 -0.51
CA GLY A 107 -2.07 -18.43 0.73
C GLY A 107 -0.72 -19.13 0.53
N ASP A 108 -0.56 -19.95 -0.51
CA ASP A 108 0.71 -20.58 -0.87
C ASP A 108 1.44 -19.84 -1.99
N HIS A 109 0.73 -19.03 -2.78
CA HIS A 109 1.26 -18.29 -3.91
C HIS A 109 0.71 -16.87 -3.97
N VAL A 110 1.48 -15.99 -4.63
CA VAL A 110 1.13 -14.60 -4.92
C VAL A 110 1.40 -14.33 -6.40
N GLY A 111 0.41 -13.84 -7.12
CA GLY A 111 0.52 -13.39 -8.51
C GLY A 111 0.19 -11.92 -8.64
N PHE A 112 1.02 -11.18 -9.37
CA PHE A 112 0.77 -9.78 -9.71
C PHE A 112 0.26 -9.67 -11.14
N ALA A 113 -0.69 -8.77 -11.36
CA ALA A 113 -1.31 -8.57 -12.64
C ALA A 113 -1.62 -7.09 -12.90
N GLN A 114 -1.68 -6.69 -14.15
CA GLN A 114 -2.14 -5.39 -14.61
C GLN A 114 -3.10 -5.57 -15.79
N VAL A 115 -4.00 -4.61 -15.98
CA VAL A 115 -4.82 -4.55 -17.18
C VAL A 115 -4.13 -3.62 -18.18
N GLN A 116 -3.89 -4.13 -19.38
CA GLN A 116 -3.28 -3.40 -20.49
C GLN A 116 -4.08 -3.68 -21.77
N ASP A 117 -4.60 -2.64 -22.37
CA ASP A 117 -5.41 -2.74 -23.61
C ASP A 117 -6.59 -3.76 -23.49
N GLY A 118 -7.27 -3.74 -22.33
CA GLY A 118 -8.40 -4.62 -22.04
C GLY A 118 -8.04 -6.09 -21.85
N LYS A 119 -6.76 -6.41 -21.62
CA LYS A 119 -6.27 -7.76 -21.33
C LYS A 119 -5.53 -7.78 -20.00
N ILE A 120 -5.58 -8.93 -19.32
CA ILE A 120 -4.77 -9.13 -18.12
C ILE A 120 -3.37 -9.56 -18.54
N VAL A 121 -2.37 -8.88 -17.98
CA VAL A 121 -0.95 -9.24 -18.08
C VAL A 121 -0.47 -9.53 -16.67
N HIS A 122 0.01 -10.75 -16.41
CA HIS A 122 0.50 -11.12 -15.09
C HIS A 122 2.00 -11.45 -15.10
N GLN A 123 2.63 -11.23 -13.97
CA GLN A 123 3.99 -11.67 -13.69
C GLN A 123 3.98 -13.17 -13.33
N PRO A 124 5.13 -13.86 -13.42
CA PRO A 124 5.23 -15.24 -12.97
C PRO A 124 4.72 -15.41 -11.54
N LEU A 125 3.92 -16.46 -11.32
CA LEU A 125 3.37 -16.79 -10.01
C LEU A 125 4.50 -17.13 -9.04
N MET A 126 4.53 -16.46 -7.90
CA MET A 126 5.57 -16.65 -6.89
C MET A 126 5.06 -17.48 -5.71
N PRO A 127 5.88 -18.40 -5.16
CA PRO A 127 5.55 -19.02 -3.88
C PRO A 127 5.56 -17.98 -2.77
N PHE A 128 4.67 -18.16 -1.78
CA PHE A 128 4.68 -17.31 -0.58
C PHE A 128 6.03 -17.35 0.12
N SER A 129 6.65 -16.21 0.23
CA SER A 129 7.97 -15.99 0.81
C SER A 129 8.07 -14.60 1.40
N THR A 130 9.14 -14.31 2.11
CA THR A 130 9.44 -12.96 2.60
C THR A 130 9.52 -11.94 1.47
N ILE A 131 10.04 -12.35 0.31
CA ILE A 131 10.15 -11.49 -0.89
C ILE A 131 8.75 -11.22 -1.45
N ALA A 132 7.93 -12.26 -1.66
CA ALA A 132 6.58 -12.10 -2.19
C ALA A 132 5.71 -11.23 -1.27
N PHE A 133 5.80 -11.43 0.06
CA PHE A 133 5.09 -10.59 1.02
C PHE A 133 5.57 -9.14 1.00
N GLN A 134 6.88 -8.91 0.97
CA GLN A 134 7.45 -7.57 0.85
C GLN A 134 6.94 -6.85 -0.40
N MET A 135 6.89 -7.54 -1.56
CA MET A 135 6.37 -6.97 -2.81
C MET A 135 4.90 -6.55 -2.70
N VAL A 136 4.07 -7.34 -1.99
CA VAL A 136 2.66 -6.95 -1.73
C VAL A 136 2.61 -5.70 -0.85
N VAL A 137 3.40 -5.64 0.22
CA VAL A 137 3.48 -4.47 1.10
C VAL A 137 3.96 -3.24 0.34
N ASP A 138 4.97 -3.39 -0.51
CA ASP A 138 5.52 -2.29 -1.31
C ASP A 138 4.51 -1.79 -2.36
N ALA A 139 3.76 -2.69 -3.00
CA ALA A 139 2.69 -2.32 -3.92
C ALA A 139 1.60 -1.51 -3.23
N LEU A 140 1.20 -1.89 -2.01
CA LEU A 140 0.25 -1.14 -1.21
C LEU A 140 0.80 0.21 -0.77
N ARG A 141 2.05 0.28 -0.30
CA ARG A 141 2.72 1.53 0.09
C ARG A 141 2.87 2.51 -1.08
N ALA A 142 3.33 2.02 -2.23
CA ALA A 142 3.54 2.86 -3.42
C ALA A 142 2.24 3.47 -3.96
N ASN A 143 1.11 2.79 -3.75
CA ASN A 143 -0.19 3.23 -4.22
C ASN A 143 -1.07 3.79 -3.09
N PHE A 144 -0.51 4.00 -1.91
CA PHE A 144 -1.25 4.50 -0.76
C PHE A 144 -1.66 5.96 -0.98
N ARG A 145 -2.95 6.19 -1.22
CA ARG A 145 -3.56 7.52 -1.29
C ARG A 145 -4.38 7.71 -0.02
N ARG A 146 -3.83 8.40 0.96
CA ARG A 146 -4.60 8.82 2.12
C ARG A 146 -5.62 9.89 1.72
N ALA A 147 -6.84 9.78 2.23
CA ALA A 147 -7.81 10.86 2.09
C ALA A 147 -7.22 12.16 2.64
N ILE A 148 -7.39 13.27 1.93
CA ILE A 148 -6.99 14.60 2.40
C ILE A 148 -8.01 15.03 3.46
N THR A 149 -7.77 14.62 4.70
CA THR A 149 -8.52 15.09 5.89
C THR A 149 -7.60 15.90 6.77
N SER A 150 -8.16 16.73 7.65
CA SER A 150 -7.40 17.52 8.62
C SER A 150 -6.54 16.64 9.53
N GLU A 151 -7.07 15.48 9.93
CA GLU A 151 -6.41 14.51 10.78
C GLU A 151 -5.22 13.87 10.08
N ASN A 152 -5.41 13.39 8.84
CA ASN A 152 -4.36 12.78 8.04
C ASN A 152 -3.25 13.79 7.68
N LEU A 153 -3.63 15.03 7.37
CA LEU A 153 -2.64 16.09 7.11
C LEU A 153 -1.85 16.43 8.38
N ALA A 154 -2.50 16.48 9.55
CA ALA A 154 -1.82 16.74 10.81
C ALA A 154 -0.88 15.59 11.20
N GLU A 155 -1.25 14.34 10.90
CA GLU A 155 -0.42 13.17 11.16
C GLU A 155 0.78 13.09 10.22
N ASP A 156 0.59 13.38 8.91
CA ASP A 156 1.64 13.27 7.90
C ASP A 156 2.57 14.48 7.87
N PHE A 157 2.05 15.70 8.09
CA PHE A 157 2.77 16.97 7.93
C PHE A 157 2.72 17.86 9.16
N GLY A 158 2.01 17.46 10.22
CA GLY A 158 1.94 18.22 11.46
C GLY A 158 3.30 18.32 12.16
N HIS A 159 3.43 19.28 13.08
CA HIS A 159 4.69 19.56 13.80
C HIS A 159 5.26 18.37 14.61
N LEU A 160 4.44 17.35 14.89
CA LEU A 160 4.85 16.11 15.57
C LEU A 160 5.19 14.97 14.60
N SER A 161 4.86 15.10 13.31
CA SER A 161 5.20 14.09 12.29
C SER A 161 6.70 14.09 12.00
N GLU A 162 7.22 12.99 11.45
CA GLU A 162 8.60 12.91 11.01
C GLU A 162 8.89 13.94 9.92
N THR A 163 8.06 13.97 8.88
CA THR A 163 8.14 14.94 7.76
C THR A 163 8.04 16.39 8.23
N GLY A 164 7.12 16.67 9.17
CA GLY A 164 6.98 18.02 9.76
C GLY A 164 8.22 18.44 10.53
N ARG A 165 8.82 17.53 11.31
CA ARG A 165 10.05 17.82 12.06
C ARG A 165 11.26 18.03 11.14
N GLU A 166 11.43 17.19 10.11
CA GLU A 166 12.47 17.37 9.11
C GLU A 166 12.33 18.71 8.38
N PHE A 167 11.12 19.04 7.91
CA PHE A 167 10.84 20.31 7.27
C PHE A 167 11.14 21.52 8.18
N MET A 168 10.72 21.47 9.44
CA MET A 168 11.00 22.52 10.42
C MET A 168 12.49 22.66 10.70
N GLN A 169 13.23 21.56 10.71
CA GLN A 169 14.69 21.60 10.88
C GLN A 169 15.39 22.23 9.66
N GLU A 170 14.99 21.84 8.45
CA GLU A 170 15.52 22.43 7.22
C GLU A 170 15.21 23.93 7.13
N LEU A 171 13.97 24.32 7.45
CA LEU A 171 13.55 25.72 7.48
C LEU A 171 14.36 26.52 8.51
N SER A 172 14.56 25.95 9.72
CA SER A 172 15.36 26.60 10.77
C SER A 172 16.81 26.80 10.35
N ASN A 173 17.40 25.79 9.71
CA ASN A 173 18.76 25.88 9.18
C ASN A 173 18.87 26.95 8.08
N ALA A 174 17.95 26.93 7.12
CA ALA A 174 17.92 27.93 6.04
C ALA A 174 17.72 29.36 6.58
N LEU A 175 16.87 29.52 7.61
CA LEU A 175 16.67 30.81 8.27
C LEU A 175 17.91 31.26 9.01
N ALA A 176 18.58 30.38 9.75
CA ALA A 176 19.83 30.70 10.45
C ALA A 176 20.93 31.15 9.47
N ASP A 177 21.06 30.42 8.36
CA ASP A 177 22.00 30.78 7.30
C ASP A 177 21.67 32.15 6.70
N ALA A 178 20.40 32.42 6.39
CA ALA A 178 19.95 33.69 5.85
C ALA A 178 20.18 34.86 6.84
N LEU A 179 19.93 34.65 8.13
CA LEU A 179 20.16 35.67 9.17
C LEU A 179 21.66 35.96 9.41
N GLY A 180 22.54 34.97 9.15
CA GLY A 180 24.00 35.09 9.25
C GLY A 180 24.63 35.88 8.10
N GLN A 181 23.94 36.07 6.96
CA GLN A 181 24.52 36.76 5.80
C GLN A 181 24.51 38.29 5.93
N PRO A 182 25.63 38.99 5.64
CA PRO A 182 25.74 40.43 5.84
C PRO A 182 24.74 41.29 5.05
N GLY A 183 24.19 40.75 3.92
CA GLY A 183 23.20 41.43 3.08
C GLY A 183 21.75 41.34 3.55
N ASN A 184 21.45 40.47 4.51
CA ASN A 184 20.06 40.11 4.89
C ASN A 184 19.51 40.88 6.10
N ARG A 185 19.99 42.12 6.33
CA ARG A 185 19.55 42.96 7.46
C ARG A 185 18.02 43.10 7.57
N LYS A 186 17.33 43.20 6.42
CA LYS A 186 15.87 43.29 6.39
C LYS A 186 15.17 42.03 6.86
N ILE A 187 15.69 40.83 6.50
CA ILE A 187 15.17 39.55 6.94
C ILE A 187 15.32 39.40 8.44
N LYS A 188 16.49 39.79 8.98
CA LYS A 188 16.76 39.80 10.40
C LYS A 188 15.78 40.67 11.18
N MET A 189 15.54 41.89 10.72
CA MET A 189 14.61 42.83 11.32
C MET A 189 13.17 42.30 11.33
N LEU A 190 12.67 41.72 10.21
CA LEU A 190 11.35 41.16 10.10
C LEU A 190 11.18 39.92 11.00
N PHE A 191 12.22 39.10 11.13
CA PHE A 191 12.20 37.95 12.03
C PHE A 191 12.15 38.37 13.50
N GLU A 192 12.94 39.38 13.91
CA GLU A 192 12.92 39.93 15.27
C GLU A 192 11.55 40.53 15.62
N GLU A 193 10.90 41.20 14.65
CA GLU A 193 9.56 41.77 14.81
C GLU A 193 8.47 40.67 14.92
N TRP A 194 8.63 39.57 14.21
CA TRP A 194 7.68 38.44 14.25
C TRP A 194 7.85 37.59 15.51
N ALA A 195 9.05 37.49 16.08
CA ALA A 195 9.36 36.65 17.25
C ALA A 195 9.01 37.33 18.60
N THR A 196 8.54 38.59 18.60
CA THR A 196 8.07 39.31 19.79
C THR A 196 6.55 39.19 19.90
#